data_e455d7287f90430d08411ed97a879c92
#
_entry.id   e455d7287f90430d08411ed97a879c92
#
_cell.length_a   1.000
_cell.length_b   1.000
_cell.length_c   1.000
_cell.angle_alpha   90.00
_cell.angle_beta   90.00
_cell.angle_gamma   90.00
#
_symmetry.space_group_name_H-M   'P 1'
#
loop_
_entity.id
_entity.type
_entity.pdbx_description
1 polymer ?
#
loop_
_entity_poly.entity_id
_entity_poly.type
_entity_poly.pdbx_seq_one_letter_code
_entity_poly.pdbx_strand_id
1 'polypeptide(L)'
;MREAFGTFSVVGADPKTGDVGVAVASKFLAVGSVVPFAKAGVGAVATQSFANTTYGPRGLELLARKLHPQEVIRRLTASDKGRDQRQVGIVDARGRSATFTGKQCIAWAGGIAGENFAVQGNILTGEEVVKAMVEAFQKTEGELALKLIAALEAGERAGGDSRGKQSAAILVARKNGGYAGFDDRYIDLRVDDHPEPVQELKRLLRMQLAFRRQDRAFRLYQDKKYREAAQVFEQILKEMPDDANAHYNYACMLALAGEGKQALTHLKRALELDPSLVSLAERDTDFESIRNQPEFQALIQEYKNRRK
;
A
#
# COMPACT_ATOMS: atom_id res chain seq x y z
N MET A 1 -16.77 -14.23 28.53
CA MET A 1 -17.02 -12.90 27.88
C MET A 1 -16.36 -12.95 26.52
N ARG A 2 -17.07 -12.65 25.42
CA ARG A 2 -16.41 -12.47 24.12
C ARG A 2 -15.62 -11.18 24.21
N GLU A 3 -14.33 -11.23 23.92
CA GLU A 3 -13.49 -10.03 23.87
C GLU A 3 -14.08 -9.03 22.87
N ALA A 4 -14.18 -7.79 23.30
CA ALA A 4 -14.66 -6.72 22.44
C ALA A 4 -13.55 -6.33 21.45
N PHE A 5 -13.88 -6.22 20.15
CA PHE A 5 -12.94 -5.92 19.08
C PHE A 5 -13.04 -4.44 18.68
N GLY A 6 -12.09 -3.60 19.14
CA GLY A 6 -11.90 -2.23 18.68
C GLY A 6 -11.14 -2.23 17.36
N THR A 7 -11.51 -1.33 16.49
CA THR A 7 -10.94 -1.29 15.15
C THR A 7 -11.21 0.07 14.53
N PHE A 8 -10.27 0.59 13.76
CA PHE A 8 -10.50 1.72 12.85
C PHE A 8 -10.05 1.37 11.45
N SER A 9 -10.81 1.79 10.48
CA SER A 9 -10.56 1.48 9.07
C SER A 9 -11.00 2.59 8.13
N VAL A 10 -10.46 2.57 6.94
CA VAL A 10 -10.85 3.41 5.81
C VAL A 10 -11.04 2.54 4.57
N VAL A 11 -12.15 2.72 3.87
CA VAL A 11 -12.34 2.25 2.50
C VAL A 11 -12.15 3.42 1.56
N GLY A 12 -11.49 3.19 0.42
CA GLY A 12 -11.19 4.23 -0.54
C GLY A 12 -11.31 3.77 -1.99
N ALA A 13 -11.57 4.73 -2.88
CA ALA A 13 -11.55 4.54 -4.33
C ALA A 13 -10.80 5.68 -5.01
N ASP A 14 -10.18 5.37 -6.13
CA ASP A 14 -9.70 6.35 -7.09
C ASP A 14 -10.37 6.10 -8.45
N PRO A 15 -11.43 6.86 -8.79
CA PRO A 15 -12.15 6.68 -10.06
C PRO A 15 -11.29 6.92 -11.32
N LYS A 16 -10.15 7.62 -11.20
CA LYS A 16 -9.26 7.90 -12.33
C LYS A 16 -8.42 6.66 -12.70
N THR A 17 -7.95 5.92 -11.71
CA THR A 17 -7.16 4.70 -11.91
C THR A 17 -7.99 3.43 -11.86
N GLY A 18 -9.20 3.51 -11.28
CA GLY A 18 -10.06 2.36 -11.00
C GLY A 18 -9.68 1.57 -9.75
N ASP A 19 -8.73 2.08 -8.96
CA ASP A 19 -8.31 1.45 -7.71
C ASP A 19 -9.40 1.52 -6.66
N VAL A 20 -9.53 0.45 -5.90
CA VAL A 20 -10.40 0.38 -4.72
C VAL A 20 -9.67 -0.36 -3.61
N GLY A 21 -9.84 0.06 -2.37
CA GLY A 21 -9.08 -0.57 -1.30
C GLY A 21 -9.58 -0.29 0.11
N VAL A 22 -8.95 -0.98 1.05
CA VAL A 22 -9.22 -0.88 2.49
C VAL A 22 -7.89 -0.81 3.22
N ALA A 23 -7.80 0.06 4.23
CA ALA A 23 -6.78 -0.07 5.26
C ALA A 23 -7.44 -0.14 6.64
N VAL A 24 -6.85 -0.91 7.56
CA VAL A 24 -7.41 -1.21 8.87
C VAL A 24 -6.31 -1.41 9.92
N ALA A 25 -6.57 -0.97 11.15
CA ALA A 25 -5.74 -1.28 12.32
C ALA A 25 -6.61 -1.60 13.55
N SER A 26 -6.10 -2.45 14.45
CA SER A 26 -6.85 -2.95 15.59
C SER A 26 -5.95 -3.53 16.68
N LYS A 27 -6.42 -3.51 17.93
CA LYS A 27 -5.93 -4.37 19.01
C LYS A 27 -6.60 -5.75 18.89
N PHE A 28 -6.27 -6.44 17.82
CA PHE A 28 -6.78 -7.77 17.48
C PHE A 28 -5.75 -8.49 16.60
N LEU A 29 -5.51 -9.78 16.83
CA LEU A 29 -4.57 -10.58 16.03
C LEU A 29 -5.04 -10.70 14.58
N ALA A 30 -4.17 -10.38 13.63
CA ALA A 30 -4.39 -10.60 12.19
C ALA A 30 -5.70 -9.96 11.66
N VAL A 31 -5.96 -8.69 11.99
CA VAL A 31 -7.18 -7.96 11.56
C VAL A 31 -7.41 -7.99 10.04
N GLY A 32 -6.32 -8.09 9.28
CA GLY A 32 -6.36 -8.18 7.83
C GLY A 32 -7.01 -9.46 7.28
N SER A 33 -7.19 -10.50 8.10
CA SER A 33 -7.90 -11.72 7.70
C SER A 33 -9.43 -11.60 7.81
N VAL A 34 -9.93 -10.55 8.49
CA VAL A 34 -11.34 -10.42 8.86
C VAL A 34 -12.01 -9.22 8.19
N VAL A 35 -11.35 -8.06 8.20
CA VAL A 35 -11.98 -6.77 7.91
C VAL A 35 -12.01 -6.40 6.43
N PRO A 36 -10.92 -6.50 5.65
CA PRO A 36 -10.83 -5.92 4.31
C PRO A 36 -11.33 -6.83 3.20
N PHE A 37 -12.14 -6.27 2.32
CA PHE A 37 -12.57 -6.89 1.06
C PHE A 37 -12.53 -5.86 -0.06
N ALA A 38 -11.95 -6.20 -1.20
CA ALA A 38 -11.89 -5.34 -2.37
C ALA A 38 -11.98 -6.14 -3.67
N LYS A 39 -12.59 -5.54 -4.70
CA LYS A 39 -12.66 -6.11 -6.05
C LYS A 39 -12.52 -4.99 -7.06
N ALA A 40 -11.52 -5.10 -7.93
CA ALA A 40 -11.24 -4.10 -8.96
C ALA A 40 -12.46 -3.81 -9.86
N GLY A 41 -12.69 -2.52 -10.15
CA GLY A 41 -13.83 -2.07 -10.93
C GLY A 41 -15.21 -2.20 -10.25
N VAL A 42 -15.26 -2.69 -9.01
CA VAL A 42 -16.50 -2.89 -8.23
C VAL A 42 -16.53 -2.00 -7.00
N GLY A 43 -15.59 -2.17 -6.08
CA GLY A 43 -15.55 -1.41 -4.84
C GLY A 43 -14.80 -2.12 -3.72
N ALA A 44 -14.91 -1.55 -2.50
CA ALA A 44 -14.31 -2.06 -1.29
C ALA A 44 -15.27 -2.03 -0.10
N VAL A 45 -15.12 -2.99 0.81
CA VAL A 45 -15.92 -3.17 2.01
C VAL A 45 -15.00 -3.43 3.19
N ALA A 46 -15.18 -2.69 4.29
CA ALA A 46 -14.60 -2.98 5.59
C ALA A 46 -15.72 -3.36 6.57
N THR A 47 -15.70 -4.60 7.09
CA THR A 47 -16.68 -5.07 8.10
C THR A 47 -15.97 -5.35 9.41
N GLN A 48 -16.45 -4.75 10.51
CA GLN A 48 -15.75 -4.74 11.79
C GLN A 48 -16.69 -4.66 13.01
N SER A 49 -16.16 -4.41 14.21
CA SER A 49 -16.81 -4.59 15.50
C SER A 49 -17.06 -6.08 15.73
N PHE A 50 -18.24 -6.53 16.16
CA PHE A 50 -18.56 -7.95 16.03
C PHE A 50 -18.82 -8.30 14.57
N ALA A 51 -17.75 -8.42 13.79
CA ALA A 51 -17.79 -8.47 12.33
C ALA A 51 -18.68 -9.62 11.81
N ASN A 52 -19.53 -9.29 10.83
CA ASN A 52 -20.16 -10.28 10.00
C ASN A 52 -19.37 -10.33 8.67
N THR A 53 -18.45 -11.28 8.53
CA THR A 53 -17.56 -11.39 7.38
C THR A 53 -18.29 -11.65 6.07
N THR A 54 -19.54 -12.12 6.11
CA THR A 54 -20.37 -12.27 4.90
C THR A 54 -20.72 -10.93 4.25
N TYR A 55 -20.62 -9.81 4.99
CA TYR A 55 -20.85 -8.47 4.43
C TYR A 55 -19.84 -8.13 3.33
N GLY A 56 -18.60 -8.64 3.41
CA GLY A 56 -17.58 -8.44 2.39
C GLY A 56 -18.01 -8.98 1.02
N PRO A 57 -18.08 -10.31 0.81
CA PRO A 57 -18.44 -10.88 -0.48
C PRO A 57 -19.84 -10.49 -0.95
N ARG A 58 -20.85 -10.50 -0.07
CA ARG A 58 -22.22 -10.07 -0.42
C ARG A 58 -22.30 -8.60 -0.79
N GLY A 59 -21.55 -7.75 -0.09
CA GLY A 59 -21.47 -6.32 -0.40
C GLY A 59 -20.86 -6.08 -1.79
N LEU A 60 -19.77 -6.78 -2.11
CA LEU A 60 -19.14 -6.71 -3.44
C LEU A 60 -20.06 -7.24 -4.54
N GLU A 61 -20.83 -8.32 -4.30
CA GLU A 61 -21.84 -8.82 -5.25
C GLU A 61 -22.91 -7.76 -5.54
N LEU A 62 -23.41 -7.09 -4.51
CA LEU A 62 -24.42 -6.04 -4.66
C LEU A 62 -23.87 -4.81 -5.36
N LEU A 63 -22.63 -4.39 -5.05
CA LEU A 63 -21.93 -3.31 -5.75
C LEU A 63 -21.72 -3.64 -7.24
N ALA A 64 -21.36 -4.89 -7.57
CA ALA A 64 -21.22 -5.34 -8.96
C ALA A 64 -22.53 -5.20 -9.76
N ARG A 65 -23.69 -5.26 -9.09
CA ARG A 65 -25.01 -4.94 -9.66
C ARG A 65 -25.29 -3.44 -9.73
N LYS A 66 -24.26 -2.58 -9.47
CA LYS A 66 -24.33 -1.11 -9.52
C LYS A 66 -25.27 -0.46 -8.47
N LEU A 67 -25.62 -1.19 -7.39
CA LEU A 67 -26.36 -0.60 -6.29
C LEU A 67 -25.54 0.50 -5.62
N HIS A 68 -26.22 1.52 -5.10
CA HIS A 68 -25.58 2.56 -4.30
C HIS A 68 -25.10 1.97 -2.95
N PRO A 69 -23.90 2.35 -2.42
CA PRO A 69 -23.39 1.86 -1.14
C PRO A 69 -24.38 1.92 0.02
N GLN A 70 -25.18 2.99 0.12
CA GLN A 70 -26.24 3.12 1.13
C GLN A 70 -27.29 2.01 1.02
N GLU A 71 -27.72 1.66 -0.19
CA GLU A 71 -28.67 0.57 -0.44
C GLU A 71 -28.05 -0.80 -0.16
N VAL A 72 -26.74 -0.96 -0.45
CA VAL A 72 -26.00 -2.18 -0.09
C VAL A 72 -26.02 -2.38 1.41
N ILE A 73 -25.66 -1.35 2.20
CA ILE A 73 -25.71 -1.41 3.68
C ILE A 73 -27.11 -1.76 4.16
N ARG A 74 -28.14 -1.09 3.64
CA ARG A 74 -29.52 -1.36 4.01
C ARG A 74 -29.91 -2.85 3.82
N ARG A 75 -29.52 -3.45 2.70
CA ARG A 75 -29.80 -4.87 2.41
C ARG A 75 -29.01 -5.82 3.31
N LEU A 76 -27.73 -5.54 3.55
CA LEU A 76 -26.90 -6.36 4.42
C LEU A 76 -27.42 -6.36 5.86
N THR A 77 -27.77 -5.19 6.38
CA THR A 77 -28.22 -5.03 7.77
C THR A 77 -29.65 -5.50 7.99
N ALA A 78 -30.53 -5.37 6.99
CA ALA A 78 -31.93 -5.81 7.10
C ALA A 78 -32.08 -7.31 7.40
N SER A 79 -31.20 -8.16 6.89
CA SER A 79 -31.20 -9.60 7.08
C SER A 79 -30.36 -10.08 8.28
N ASP A 80 -29.64 -9.20 8.96
CA ASP A 80 -28.78 -9.54 10.10
C ASP A 80 -29.44 -9.17 11.43
N LYS A 81 -29.86 -10.16 12.20
CA LYS A 81 -30.41 -9.97 13.56
C LYS A 81 -29.41 -9.34 14.52
N GLY A 82 -28.11 -9.48 14.27
CA GLY A 82 -27.04 -8.89 15.07
C GLY A 82 -26.54 -7.52 14.57
N ARG A 83 -27.24 -6.87 13.62
CA ARG A 83 -26.81 -5.61 12.99
C ARG A 83 -26.41 -4.50 13.96
N ASP A 84 -27.02 -4.46 15.13
CA ASP A 84 -26.74 -3.43 16.13
C ASP A 84 -25.31 -3.53 16.70
N GLN A 85 -24.64 -4.66 16.53
CA GLN A 85 -23.25 -4.90 16.91
C GLN A 85 -22.27 -4.81 15.74
N ARG A 86 -22.74 -4.52 14.51
CA ARG A 86 -21.90 -4.45 13.30
C ARG A 86 -21.49 -3.03 12.99
N GLN A 87 -20.31 -2.91 12.38
CA GLN A 87 -19.87 -1.67 11.77
C GLN A 87 -19.33 -1.99 10.38
N VAL A 88 -19.72 -1.21 9.38
CA VAL A 88 -19.33 -1.44 7.99
C VAL A 88 -19.14 -0.13 7.24
N GLY A 89 -18.06 -0.03 6.47
CA GLY A 89 -17.80 1.02 5.50
C GLY A 89 -17.75 0.44 4.10
N ILE A 90 -18.31 1.13 3.13
CA ILE A 90 -18.38 0.71 1.73
C ILE A 90 -18.06 1.88 0.81
N VAL A 91 -17.27 1.61 -0.23
CA VAL A 91 -17.07 2.53 -1.35
C VAL A 91 -17.23 1.75 -2.67
N ASP A 92 -17.84 2.33 -3.67
CA ASP A 92 -17.86 1.74 -5.02
C ASP A 92 -16.75 2.34 -5.91
N ALA A 93 -16.51 1.71 -7.06
CA ALA A 93 -15.47 2.15 -8.01
C ALA A 93 -15.74 3.55 -8.64
N ARG A 94 -16.92 4.15 -8.41
CA ARG A 94 -17.26 5.51 -8.81
C ARG A 94 -17.02 6.54 -7.73
N GLY A 95 -16.51 6.12 -6.56
CA GLY A 95 -16.27 6.97 -5.40
C GLY A 95 -17.48 7.25 -4.52
N ARG A 96 -18.66 6.68 -4.81
CA ARG A 96 -19.81 6.78 -3.91
C ARG A 96 -19.55 5.91 -2.68
N SER A 97 -19.87 6.41 -1.51
CA SER A 97 -19.57 5.74 -0.25
C SER A 97 -20.71 5.75 0.75
N ALA A 98 -20.63 4.90 1.74
CA ALA A 98 -21.52 4.89 2.90
C ALA A 98 -20.86 4.18 4.08
N THR A 99 -21.27 4.54 5.31
CA THR A 99 -20.88 3.86 6.54
C THR A 99 -22.09 3.60 7.42
N PHE A 100 -22.01 2.55 8.23
CA PHE A 100 -23.01 2.17 9.22
C PHE A 100 -22.34 1.76 10.52
N THR A 101 -22.80 2.31 11.61
CA THR A 101 -22.41 1.94 12.98
C THR A 101 -23.64 1.52 13.74
N GLY A 102 -23.70 0.26 14.16
CA GLY A 102 -24.81 -0.29 14.93
C GLY A 102 -24.87 0.29 16.34
N LYS A 103 -26.06 0.39 16.90
CA LYS A 103 -26.34 1.08 18.19
C LYS A 103 -25.65 0.42 19.41
N GLN A 104 -25.22 -0.82 19.28
CA GLN A 104 -24.51 -1.60 20.31
C GLN A 104 -23.01 -1.73 20.05
N CYS A 105 -22.47 -1.01 19.05
CA CYS A 105 -21.02 -0.86 18.92
C CYS A 105 -20.48 -0.13 20.16
N ILE A 106 -19.39 -0.66 20.71
CA ILE A 106 -18.80 -0.13 21.94
C ILE A 106 -18.18 1.25 21.67
N ALA A 107 -18.50 2.21 22.50
CA ALA A 107 -18.09 3.61 22.36
C ALA A 107 -16.57 3.80 22.68
N TRP A 108 -15.89 4.83 22.14
CA TRP A 108 -16.47 5.67 21.10
C TRP A 108 -16.60 4.88 19.80
N ALA A 109 -17.72 5.03 19.10
CA ALA A 109 -17.95 4.37 17.81
C ALA A 109 -18.70 5.30 16.86
N GLY A 110 -18.25 5.37 15.63
CA GLY A 110 -18.84 6.23 14.59
C GLY A 110 -18.11 6.12 13.27
N GLY A 111 -18.56 6.90 12.29
CA GLY A 111 -17.93 6.95 10.98
C GLY A 111 -18.39 8.14 10.14
N ILE A 112 -17.60 8.50 9.13
CA ILE A 112 -17.83 9.58 8.19
C ILE A 112 -17.66 9.03 6.77
N ALA A 113 -18.66 9.23 5.91
CA ALA A 113 -18.59 8.92 4.50
C ALA A 113 -18.48 10.23 3.70
N GLY A 114 -17.65 10.21 2.66
CA GLY A 114 -17.41 11.33 1.76
C GLY A 114 -17.14 10.86 0.34
N GLU A 115 -16.86 11.78 -0.55
CA GLU A 115 -16.50 11.44 -1.91
C GLU A 115 -15.19 10.63 -1.93
N ASN A 116 -15.24 9.45 -2.54
CA ASN A 116 -14.13 8.50 -2.70
C ASN A 116 -13.69 7.76 -1.42
N PHE A 117 -14.34 7.94 -0.27
CA PHE A 117 -13.96 7.25 0.96
C PHE A 117 -15.10 7.06 1.95
N ALA A 118 -14.95 6.09 2.86
CA ALA A 118 -15.63 6.06 4.15
C ALA A 118 -14.63 5.64 5.24
N VAL A 119 -14.69 6.33 6.38
CA VAL A 119 -13.89 6.07 7.58
C VAL A 119 -14.82 5.69 8.72
N GLN A 120 -14.45 4.69 9.49
CA GLN A 120 -15.23 4.23 10.64
C GLN A 120 -14.33 3.61 11.69
N GLY A 121 -14.82 3.65 12.95
CA GLY A 121 -14.13 2.98 14.06
C GLY A 121 -15.04 2.75 15.24
N ASN A 122 -14.61 1.86 16.13
CA ASN A 122 -15.27 1.51 17.39
C ASN A 122 -14.23 1.21 18.46
N ILE A 123 -14.60 1.39 19.73
CA ILE A 123 -13.69 1.35 20.90
C ILE A 123 -12.50 2.30 20.70
N LEU A 124 -12.76 3.45 20.09
CA LEU A 124 -11.73 4.46 19.89
C LEU A 124 -11.56 5.35 21.11
N THR A 125 -10.44 6.06 21.18
CA THR A 125 -10.19 7.08 22.20
C THR A 125 -11.15 8.28 22.06
N GLY A 126 -11.68 8.55 20.86
CA GLY A 126 -12.63 9.60 20.63
C GLY A 126 -12.95 9.80 19.13
N GLU A 127 -13.84 10.77 18.86
CA GLU A 127 -14.24 11.16 17.51
C GLU A 127 -13.07 11.71 16.67
N GLU A 128 -12.09 12.31 17.33
CA GLU A 128 -10.92 12.91 16.70
C GLU A 128 -10.10 11.91 15.87
N VAL A 129 -10.15 10.62 16.22
CA VAL A 129 -9.53 9.54 15.43
C VAL A 129 -10.11 9.53 14.01
N VAL A 130 -11.43 9.50 13.89
CA VAL A 130 -12.11 9.45 12.58
C VAL A 130 -11.93 10.76 11.81
N LYS A 131 -11.99 11.90 12.47
CA LYS A 131 -11.76 13.22 11.85
C LYS A 131 -10.36 13.35 11.29
N ALA A 132 -9.35 12.95 12.07
CA ALA A 132 -7.95 12.98 11.63
C ALA A 132 -7.70 12.05 10.41
N MET A 133 -8.33 10.87 10.38
CA MET A 133 -8.27 9.96 9.25
C MET A 133 -8.86 10.56 7.98
N VAL A 134 -10.02 11.22 8.09
CA VAL A 134 -10.67 11.91 6.96
C VAL A 134 -9.78 13.01 6.40
N GLU A 135 -9.28 13.87 7.28
CA GLU A 135 -8.41 14.98 6.89
C GLU A 135 -7.15 14.49 6.17
N ALA A 136 -6.49 13.45 6.70
CA ALA A 136 -5.30 12.86 6.11
C ALA A 136 -5.60 12.22 4.75
N PHE A 137 -6.72 11.48 4.61
CA PHE A 137 -7.11 10.89 3.33
C PHE A 137 -7.32 11.97 2.26
N GLN A 138 -7.98 13.08 2.60
CA GLN A 138 -8.28 14.15 1.67
C GLN A 138 -7.04 14.97 1.26
N LYS A 139 -6.13 15.24 2.21
CA LYS A 139 -4.93 16.06 1.97
C LYS A 139 -3.78 15.31 1.31
N THR A 140 -3.76 13.98 1.41
CA THR A 140 -2.68 13.18 0.85
C THR A 140 -2.83 13.10 -0.68
N GLU A 141 -1.77 13.46 -1.38
CA GLU A 141 -1.68 13.33 -2.84
C GLU A 141 -1.09 11.96 -3.23
N GLY A 142 -1.24 11.61 -4.51
CA GLY A 142 -0.69 10.38 -5.06
C GLY A 142 -1.69 9.23 -5.12
N GLU A 143 -1.18 8.02 -5.24
CA GLU A 143 -2.01 6.82 -5.43
C GLU A 143 -2.81 6.44 -4.18
N LEU A 144 -3.90 5.69 -4.38
CA LEU A 144 -4.85 5.32 -3.32
C LEU A 144 -4.17 4.68 -2.09
N ALA A 145 -3.16 3.83 -2.30
CA ALA A 145 -2.45 3.18 -1.20
C ALA A 145 -1.80 4.17 -0.22
N LEU A 146 -1.26 5.29 -0.75
CA LEU A 146 -0.67 6.36 0.08
C LEU A 146 -1.72 7.09 0.90
N LYS A 147 -2.90 7.35 0.32
CA LYS A 147 -4.03 7.98 1.03
C LYS A 147 -4.55 7.07 2.16
N LEU A 148 -4.68 5.78 1.89
CA LEU A 148 -5.16 4.79 2.85
C LEU A 148 -4.20 4.66 4.04
N ILE A 149 -2.90 4.54 3.81
CA ILE A 149 -1.92 4.41 4.92
C ILE A 149 -1.79 5.73 5.71
N ALA A 150 -1.86 6.89 5.06
CA ALA A 150 -1.83 8.19 5.73
C ALA A 150 -3.03 8.37 6.66
N ALA A 151 -4.22 7.90 6.24
CA ALA A 151 -5.40 7.90 7.10
C ALA A 151 -5.19 7.04 8.35
N LEU A 152 -4.66 5.80 8.22
CA LEU A 152 -4.37 4.97 9.40
C LEU A 152 -3.36 5.62 10.34
N GLU A 153 -2.26 6.19 9.81
CA GLU A 153 -1.27 6.89 10.63
C GLU A 153 -1.87 8.07 11.40
N ALA A 154 -2.73 8.85 10.74
CA ALA A 154 -3.40 9.98 11.37
C ALA A 154 -4.35 9.50 12.48
N GLY A 155 -5.12 8.45 12.23
CA GLY A 155 -5.99 7.84 13.23
C GLY A 155 -5.21 7.30 14.43
N GLU A 156 -4.10 6.60 14.21
CA GLU A 156 -3.25 6.09 15.28
C GLU A 156 -2.64 7.24 16.11
N ARG A 157 -2.15 8.31 15.46
CA ARG A 157 -1.63 9.51 16.17
C ARG A 157 -2.70 10.25 16.96
N ALA A 158 -3.95 10.22 16.52
CA ALA A 158 -5.07 10.82 17.24
C ALA A 158 -5.59 9.97 18.42
N GLY A 159 -4.94 8.82 18.69
CA GLY A 159 -5.23 7.95 19.82
C GLY A 159 -5.71 6.55 19.46
N GLY A 160 -6.22 6.34 18.24
CA GLY A 160 -6.56 5.01 17.71
C GLY A 160 -7.53 4.19 18.56
N ASP A 161 -7.29 2.89 18.59
CA ASP A 161 -7.99 1.93 19.46
C ASP A 161 -7.60 2.16 20.93
N SER A 162 -8.59 2.41 21.78
CA SER A 162 -8.35 2.75 23.20
C SER A 162 -7.68 1.63 24.02
N ARG A 163 -7.66 0.41 23.50
CA ARG A 163 -6.99 -0.75 24.12
C ARG A 163 -5.52 -0.87 23.71
N GLY A 164 -5.07 -0.11 22.73
CA GLY A 164 -3.71 -0.12 22.18
C GLY A 164 -3.62 -0.69 20.76
N LYS A 165 -2.44 -1.19 20.39
CA LYS A 165 -2.06 -1.59 19.05
C LYS A 165 -1.76 -3.08 18.98
N GLN A 166 -2.01 -3.75 17.83
CA GLN A 166 -1.57 -5.13 17.62
C GLN A 166 -1.36 -5.49 16.16
N SER A 167 -2.33 -5.20 15.27
CA SER A 167 -2.23 -5.56 13.86
C SER A 167 -2.72 -4.46 12.94
N ALA A 168 -2.28 -4.49 11.67
CA ALA A 168 -2.74 -3.60 10.62
C ALA A 168 -2.69 -4.30 9.26
N ALA A 169 -3.51 -3.85 8.31
CA ALA A 169 -3.50 -4.37 6.96
C ALA A 169 -3.92 -3.33 5.94
N ILE A 170 -3.46 -3.50 4.71
CA ILE A 170 -3.89 -2.74 3.53
C ILE A 170 -4.13 -3.69 2.36
N LEU A 171 -5.29 -3.57 1.73
CA LEU A 171 -5.69 -4.30 0.53
C LEU A 171 -6.12 -3.29 -0.53
N VAL A 172 -5.46 -3.29 -1.70
CA VAL A 172 -5.86 -2.49 -2.87
C VAL A 172 -6.01 -3.40 -4.07
N ALA A 173 -7.16 -3.34 -4.71
CA ALA A 173 -7.45 -4.03 -5.96
C ALA A 173 -7.40 -3.04 -7.13
N ARG A 174 -6.63 -3.39 -8.17
CA ARG A 174 -6.45 -2.70 -9.45
C ARG A 174 -6.57 -3.71 -10.56
N LYS A 175 -7.30 -3.40 -11.63
CA LYS A 175 -7.44 -4.32 -12.76
C LYS A 175 -6.05 -4.68 -13.33
N ASN A 176 -5.77 -5.98 -13.40
CA ASN A 176 -4.48 -6.55 -13.81
C ASN A 176 -3.29 -5.98 -13.01
N GLY A 177 -3.51 -5.53 -11.78
CA GLY A 177 -2.48 -4.91 -10.93
C GLY A 177 -1.68 -5.91 -10.11
N GLY A 178 -2.04 -7.19 -10.08
CA GLY A 178 -1.35 -8.23 -9.34
C GLY A 178 -0.02 -8.66 -9.96
N TYR A 179 0.53 -9.77 -9.45
CA TYR A 179 1.83 -10.25 -9.91
C TYR A 179 1.80 -10.57 -11.40
N ALA A 180 2.71 -9.99 -12.16
CA ALA A 180 2.80 -10.12 -13.63
C ALA A 180 1.49 -9.82 -14.40
N GLY A 181 0.52 -9.15 -13.78
CA GLY A 181 -0.77 -8.82 -14.41
C GLY A 181 -1.80 -9.95 -14.43
N PHE A 182 -1.55 -11.06 -13.73
CA PHE A 182 -2.43 -12.24 -13.77
C PHE A 182 -3.69 -12.12 -12.90
N ASP A 183 -3.67 -11.25 -11.90
CA ASP A 183 -4.82 -10.98 -11.03
C ASP A 183 -4.96 -9.48 -10.72
N ASP A 184 -5.95 -9.13 -9.91
CA ASP A 184 -6.28 -7.76 -9.55
C ASP A 184 -5.70 -7.33 -8.19
N ARG A 185 -4.92 -8.18 -7.50
CA ARG A 185 -4.39 -7.93 -6.17
C ARG A 185 -3.14 -7.04 -6.24
N TYR A 186 -3.36 -5.72 -6.31
CA TYR A 186 -2.29 -4.75 -6.46
C TYR A 186 -1.43 -4.62 -5.21
N ILE A 187 -2.07 -4.42 -4.05
CA ILE A 187 -1.44 -4.40 -2.73
C ILE A 187 -2.23 -5.35 -1.82
N ASP A 188 -1.54 -6.24 -1.12
CA ASP A 188 -2.10 -7.07 -0.05
C ASP A 188 -1.01 -7.28 0.99
N LEU A 189 -0.97 -6.39 1.98
CA LEU A 189 0.03 -6.41 3.04
C LEU A 189 -0.65 -6.50 4.39
N ARG A 190 -0.08 -7.32 5.28
CA ARG A 190 -0.58 -7.57 6.62
C ARG A 190 0.56 -7.57 7.61
N VAL A 191 0.30 -6.94 8.73
CA VAL A 191 1.10 -7.03 9.93
C VAL A 191 0.21 -7.65 10.98
N ASP A 192 0.38 -8.95 11.22
CA ASP A 192 -0.58 -9.74 11.99
C ASP A 192 -0.42 -9.56 13.50
N ASP A 193 0.81 -9.29 13.96
CA ASP A 193 1.13 -8.97 15.36
C ASP A 193 2.41 -8.14 15.43
N HIS A 194 2.32 -6.90 15.95
CA HIS A 194 3.45 -6.00 16.09
C HIS A 194 3.13 -4.87 17.09
N PRO A 195 4.08 -4.37 17.90
CA PRO A 195 3.83 -3.24 18.80
C PRO A 195 3.52 -1.92 18.07
N GLU A 196 4.06 -1.72 16.87
CA GLU A 196 3.81 -0.54 16.02
C GLU A 196 3.34 -1.00 14.62
N PRO A 197 2.11 -1.57 14.49
CA PRO A 197 1.69 -2.28 13.28
C PRO A 197 1.50 -1.36 12.08
N VAL A 198 1.03 -0.12 12.29
CA VAL A 198 0.82 0.85 11.21
C VAL A 198 2.15 1.36 10.65
N GLN A 199 3.15 1.56 11.50
CA GLN A 199 4.49 1.96 11.05
C GLN A 199 5.17 0.84 10.26
N GLU A 200 5.06 -0.40 10.73
CA GLU A 200 5.58 -1.56 10.01
C GLU A 200 4.84 -1.77 8.68
N LEU A 201 3.52 -1.65 8.67
CA LEU A 201 2.72 -1.70 7.43
C LEU A 201 3.15 -0.63 6.43
N LYS A 202 3.43 0.58 6.89
CA LYS A 202 3.95 1.68 6.05
C LYS A 202 5.32 1.35 5.47
N ARG A 203 6.21 0.77 6.26
CA ARG A 203 7.52 0.30 5.79
C ARG A 203 7.37 -0.75 4.69
N LEU A 204 6.53 -1.75 4.90
CA LEU A 204 6.23 -2.79 3.90
C LEU A 204 5.60 -2.20 2.63
N LEU A 205 4.68 -1.24 2.77
CA LEU A 205 4.06 -0.58 1.63
C LEU A 205 5.09 0.17 0.77
N ARG A 206 6.03 0.88 1.39
CA ARG A 206 7.12 1.55 0.65
C ARG A 206 7.95 0.56 -0.17
N MET A 207 8.31 -0.57 0.42
CA MET A 207 9.03 -1.64 -0.27
C MET A 207 8.23 -2.19 -1.46
N GLN A 208 6.94 -2.46 -1.25
CA GLN A 208 6.05 -2.96 -2.30
C GLN A 208 5.91 -1.97 -3.46
N LEU A 209 5.76 -0.68 -3.16
CA LEU A 209 5.66 0.36 -4.19
C LEU A 209 6.97 0.54 -4.96
N ALA A 210 8.11 0.47 -4.27
CA ALA A 210 9.43 0.48 -4.92
C ALA A 210 9.58 -0.72 -5.87
N PHE A 211 9.22 -1.92 -5.43
CA PHE A 211 9.22 -3.13 -6.27
C PHE A 211 8.34 -2.96 -7.53
N ARG A 212 7.13 -2.41 -7.38
CA ARG A 212 6.23 -2.14 -8.51
C ARG A 212 6.78 -1.13 -9.50
N ARG A 213 7.52 -0.14 -9.02
CA ARG A 213 8.22 0.82 -9.90
C ARG A 213 9.37 0.15 -10.64
N GLN A 214 10.11 -0.75 -10.00
CA GLN A 214 11.15 -1.53 -10.68
C GLN A 214 10.58 -2.35 -11.85
N ASP A 215 9.42 -3.00 -11.68
CA ASP A 215 8.73 -3.68 -12.78
C ASP A 215 8.42 -2.75 -13.97
N ARG A 216 8.05 -1.49 -13.68
CA ARG A 216 7.84 -0.48 -14.71
C ARG A 216 9.16 -0.11 -15.40
N ALA A 217 10.21 0.11 -14.63
CA ALA A 217 11.53 0.42 -15.17
C ALA A 217 12.06 -0.72 -16.06
N PHE A 218 11.83 -1.97 -15.65
CA PHE A 218 12.21 -3.14 -16.43
C PHE A 218 11.48 -3.22 -17.78
N ARG A 219 10.17 -2.93 -17.82
CA ARG A 219 9.44 -2.83 -19.10
C ARG A 219 10.00 -1.73 -20.01
N LEU A 220 10.32 -0.56 -19.44
CA LEU A 220 10.95 0.54 -20.19
C LEU A 220 12.33 0.14 -20.71
N TYR A 221 13.10 -0.64 -19.94
CA TYR A 221 14.38 -1.21 -20.37
C TYR A 221 14.20 -2.14 -21.59
N GLN A 222 13.22 -3.06 -21.55
CA GLN A 222 12.90 -3.94 -22.68
C GLN A 222 12.50 -3.16 -23.94
N ASP A 223 11.79 -2.04 -23.76
CA ASP A 223 11.42 -1.12 -24.84
C ASP A 223 12.59 -0.20 -25.28
N LYS A 224 13.79 -0.37 -24.70
CA LYS A 224 14.99 0.47 -24.93
C LYS A 224 14.79 1.96 -24.59
N LYS A 225 13.83 2.28 -23.71
CA LYS A 225 13.55 3.62 -23.19
C LYS A 225 14.38 3.91 -21.94
N TYR A 226 15.72 3.83 -22.08
CA TYR A 226 16.66 3.83 -20.96
C TYR A 226 16.60 5.10 -20.10
N ARG A 227 16.41 6.29 -20.69
CA ARG A 227 16.26 7.54 -19.93
C ARG A 227 14.99 7.55 -19.08
N GLU A 228 13.88 7.07 -19.63
CA GLU A 228 12.63 6.95 -18.87
C GLU A 228 12.77 5.92 -17.73
N ALA A 229 13.46 4.81 -17.98
CA ALA A 229 13.76 3.81 -16.95
C ALA A 229 14.66 4.41 -15.84
N ALA A 230 15.68 5.18 -16.20
CA ALA A 230 16.56 5.90 -15.28
C ALA A 230 15.75 6.85 -14.36
N GLN A 231 14.81 7.62 -14.90
CA GLN A 231 13.95 8.50 -14.11
C GLN A 231 13.11 7.74 -13.07
N VAL A 232 12.69 6.51 -13.38
CA VAL A 232 11.97 5.67 -12.41
C VAL A 232 12.88 5.26 -11.26
N PHE A 233 14.13 4.87 -11.54
CA PHE A 233 15.09 4.53 -10.47
C PHE A 233 15.49 5.75 -9.64
N GLU A 234 15.60 6.92 -10.25
CA GLU A 234 15.80 8.18 -9.49
C GLU A 234 14.69 8.41 -8.46
N GLN A 235 13.42 8.14 -8.82
CA GLN A 235 12.30 8.24 -7.88
C GLN A 235 12.38 7.19 -6.76
N ILE A 236 12.76 5.95 -7.09
CA ILE A 236 12.96 4.88 -6.10
C ILE A 236 14.02 5.29 -5.08
N LEU A 237 15.14 5.83 -5.53
CA LEU A 237 16.26 6.23 -4.68
C LEU A 237 15.94 7.45 -3.78
N LYS A 238 14.98 8.31 -4.15
CA LYS A 238 14.47 9.35 -3.24
C LYS A 238 13.77 8.77 -1.99
N GLU A 239 13.15 7.60 -2.14
CA GLU A 239 12.44 6.92 -1.05
C GLU A 239 13.31 5.88 -0.32
N MET A 240 14.25 5.27 -1.04
CA MET A 240 15.14 4.21 -0.57
C MET A 240 16.60 4.52 -0.95
N PRO A 241 17.24 5.54 -0.32
CA PRO A 241 18.55 6.05 -0.73
C PRO A 241 19.71 5.06 -0.52
N ASP A 242 19.51 4.00 0.25
CA ASP A 242 20.52 2.99 0.56
C ASP A 242 20.17 1.61 -0.04
N ASP A 243 19.36 1.57 -1.11
CA ASP A 243 19.08 0.33 -1.84
C ASP A 243 20.20 0.06 -2.88
N ALA A 244 21.07 -0.89 -2.59
CA ALA A 244 22.19 -1.27 -3.46
C ALA A 244 21.75 -1.70 -4.86
N ASN A 245 20.65 -2.46 -4.96
CA ASN A 245 20.13 -2.94 -6.24
C ASN A 245 19.50 -1.80 -7.06
N ALA A 246 18.83 -0.87 -6.41
CA ALA A 246 18.28 0.30 -7.09
C ALA A 246 19.41 1.18 -7.66
N HIS A 247 20.48 1.42 -6.90
CA HIS A 247 21.67 2.12 -7.39
C HIS A 247 22.34 1.38 -8.56
N TYR A 248 22.46 0.05 -8.48
CA TYR A 248 23.03 -0.75 -9.55
C TYR A 248 22.20 -0.65 -10.83
N ASN A 249 20.92 -0.89 -10.75
CA ASN A 249 20.03 -0.82 -11.91
C ASN A 249 19.96 0.59 -12.49
N TYR A 250 19.99 1.61 -11.64
CA TYR A 250 20.09 3.00 -12.10
C TYR A 250 21.37 3.24 -12.91
N ALA A 251 22.51 2.73 -12.41
CA ALA A 251 23.77 2.82 -13.13
C ALA A 251 23.72 2.13 -14.50
N CYS A 252 23.08 0.96 -14.61
CA CYS A 252 22.83 0.28 -15.90
C CYS A 252 22.03 1.17 -16.86
N MET A 253 20.92 1.74 -16.40
CA MET A 253 20.07 2.60 -17.24
C MET A 253 20.83 3.84 -17.71
N LEU A 254 21.60 4.47 -16.84
CA LEU A 254 22.44 5.63 -17.18
C LEU A 254 23.53 5.30 -18.19
N ALA A 255 24.20 4.15 -18.04
CA ALA A 255 25.23 3.71 -18.98
C ALA A 255 24.66 3.47 -20.38
N LEU A 256 23.49 2.80 -20.46
CA LEU A 256 22.77 2.57 -21.71
C LEU A 256 22.20 3.85 -22.31
N ALA A 257 21.88 4.85 -21.50
CA ALA A 257 21.44 6.18 -21.93
C ALA A 257 22.59 7.09 -22.40
N GLY A 258 23.87 6.64 -22.27
CA GLY A 258 25.07 7.41 -22.62
C GLY A 258 25.54 8.37 -21.52
N GLU A 259 25.04 8.24 -20.30
CA GLU A 259 25.34 9.10 -19.16
C GLU A 259 26.43 8.47 -18.25
N GLY A 260 27.58 8.08 -18.85
CA GLY A 260 28.61 7.25 -18.22
C GLY A 260 29.16 7.80 -16.89
N LYS A 261 29.35 9.12 -16.74
CA LYS A 261 29.85 9.70 -15.48
C LYS A 261 28.87 9.48 -14.32
N GLN A 262 27.57 9.66 -14.57
CA GLN A 262 26.54 9.42 -13.55
C GLN A 262 26.41 7.93 -13.26
N ALA A 263 26.50 7.08 -14.30
CA ALA A 263 26.51 5.64 -14.14
C ALA A 263 27.62 5.17 -13.19
N LEU A 264 28.84 5.67 -13.34
CA LEU A 264 29.96 5.36 -12.44
C LEU A 264 29.72 5.81 -10.99
N THR A 265 29.09 6.96 -10.79
CA THR A 265 28.74 7.46 -9.45
C THR A 265 27.76 6.50 -8.74
N HIS A 266 26.72 6.07 -9.44
CA HIS A 266 25.72 5.18 -8.87
C HIS A 266 26.24 3.74 -8.75
N LEU A 267 27.06 3.26 -9.68
CA LEU A 267 27.73 1.96 -9.57
C LEU A 267 28.65 1.92 -8.34
N LYS A 268 29.44 2.98 -8.11
CA LYS A 268 30.29 3.08 -6.91
C LYS A 268 29.44 2.99 -5.64
N ARG A 269 28.32 3.72 -5.58
CA ARG A 269 27.41 3.67 -4.42
C ARG A 269 26.80 2.29 -4.22
N ALA A 270 26.40 1.60 -5.29
CA ALA A 270 25.92 0.23 -5.23
C ALA A 270 26.97 -0.71 -4.61
N LEU A 271 28.24 -0.59 -5.05
CA LEU A 271 29.34 -1.41 -4.55
C LEU A 271 29.78 -1.04 -3.11
N GLU A 272 29.58 0.20 -2.68
CA GLU A 272 29.75 0.61 -1.27
C GLU A 272 28.71 -0.07 -0.37
N LEU A 273 27.47 -0.16 -0.82
CA LEU A 273 26.36 -0.75 -0.09
C LEU A 273 26.40 -2.29 -0.13
N ASP A 274 26.70 -2.86 -1.29
CA ASP A 274 26.87 -4.31 -1.47
C ASP A 274 28.09 -4.63 -2.37
N PRO A 275 29.26 -4.91 -1.78
CA PRO A 275 30.45 -5.28 -2.52
C PRO A 275 30.30 -6.57 -3.35
N SER A 276 29.29 -7.40 -3.10
CA SER A 276 29.07 -8.64 -3.85
C SER A 276 28.71 -8.40 -5.31
N LEU A 277 28.13 -7.24 -5.63
CA LEU A 277 27.70 -6.83 -6.96
C LEU A 277 28.88 -6.62 -7.94
N VAL A 278 30.13 -6.51 -7.45
CA VAL A 278 31.30 -6.29 -8.31
C VAL A 278 31.47 -7.40 -9.36
N SER A 279 31.18 -8.66 -9.01
CA SER A 279 31.28 -9.78 -9.94
C SER A 279 30.22 -9.77 -11.03
N LEU A 280 29.06 -9.17 -10.75
CA LEU A 280 28.01 -8.93 -11.72
C LEU A 280 28.41 -7.77 -12.63
N ALA A 281 28.81 -6.63 -12.07
CA ALA A 281 29.18 -5.42 -12.81
C ALA A 281 30.30 -5.66 -13.85
N GLU A 282 31.26 -6.51 -13.50
CA GLU A 282 32.37 -6.85 -14.42
C GLU A 282 31.91 -7.49 -15.73
N ARG A 283 30.80 -8.26 -15.69
CA ARG A 283 30.30 -9.06 -16.83
C ARG A 283 29.04 -8.49 -17.46
N ASP A 284 28.40 -7.54 -16.81
CA ASP A 284 27.13 -7.00 -17.23
C ASP A 284 27.26 -6.20 -18.53
N THR A 285 26.53 -6.62 -19.56
CA THR A 285 26.57 -6.01 -20.90
C THR A 285 26.03 -4.58 -20.91
N ASP A 286 25.26 -4.19 -19.90
CA ASP A 286 24.72 -2.83 -19.80
C ASP A 286 25.81 -1.78 -19.61
N PHE A 287 26.99 -2.18 -19.10
CA PHE A 287 28.16 -1.32 -18.94
C PHE A 287 29.13 -1.34 -20.13
N GLU A 288 28.81 -1.98 -21.27
CA GLU A 288 29.70 -2.08 -22.43
C GLU A 288 30.25 -0.74 -22.89
N SER A 289 29.40 0.31 -22.89
CA SER A 289 29.76 1.66 -23.32
C SER A 289 30.83 2.34 -22.43
N ILE A 290 30.95 1.91 -21.18
CA ILE A 290 31.90 2.49 -20.20
C ILE A 290 32.95 1.50 -19.72
N ARG A 291 32.88 0.23 -20.10
CA ARG A 291 33.72 -0.87 -19.63
C ARG A 291 35.23 -0.59 -19.78
N ASN A 292 35.63 0.04 -20.90
CA ASN A 292 37.01 0.36 -21.20
C ASN A 292 37.50 1.68 -20.62
N GLN A 293 36.65 2.41 -19.89
CA GLN A 293 37.07 3.66 -19.24
C GLN A 293 37.97 3.35 -18.03
N PRO A 294 39.06 4.08 -17.83
CA PRO A 294 39.98 3.87 -16.71
C PRO A 294 39.28 3.88 -15.35
N GLU A 295 38.30 4.76 -15.18
CA GLU A 295 37.53 4.93 -13.95
C GLU A 295 36.67 3.69 -13.63
N PHE A 296 36.04 3.06 -14.64
CA PHE A 296 35.30 1.82 -14.46
C PHE A 296 36.23 0.69 -14.04
N GLN A 297 37.37 0.51 -14.76
CA GLN A 297 38.35 -0.52 -14.47
C GLN A 297 38.95 -0.38 -13.08
N ALA A 298 39.29 0.84 -12.68
CA ALA A 298 39.81 1.13 -11.34
C ALA A 298 38.79 0.79 -10.27
N LEU A 299 37.49 1.16 -10.47
CA LEU A 299 36.42 0.85 -9.55
C LEU A 299 36.23 -0.66 -9.38
N ILE A 300 36.16 -1.41 -10.46
CA ILE A 300 36.01 -2.88 -10.41
C ILE A 300 37.21 -3.52 -9.69
N GLN A 301 38.43 -3.09 -10.00
CA GLN A 301 39.66 -3.65 -9.39
C GLN A 301 39.72 -3.33 -7.88
N GLU A 302 39.32 -2.14 -7.45
CA GLU A 302 39.26 -1.73 -6.04
C GLU A 302 38.36 -2.69 -5.24
N TYR A 303 37.14 -2.92 -5.71
CA TYR A 303 36.17 -3.76 -4.98
C TYR A 303 36.46 -5.26 -5.08
N LYS A 304 37.14 -5.74 -6.15
CA LYS A 304 37.68 -7.12 -6.21
C LYS A 304 38.75 -7.36 -5.17
N ASN A 305 39.63 -6.39 -4.92
CA ASN A 305 40.68 -6.48 -3.92
C ASN A 305 40.15 -6.47 -2.48
N ARG A 306 39.06 -5.76 -2.21
CA ARG A 306 38.40 -5.72 -0.89
C ARG A 306 37.71 -7.04 -0.53
N ARG A 307 37.43 -7.91 -1.49
CA ARG A 307 36.78 -9.24 -1.28
C ARG A 307 37.80 -10.39 -1.04
N LYS A 308 39.08 -10.15 -1.25
CA LYS A 308 40.15 -11.10 -0.90
C LYS A 308 40.61 -10.89 0.54
#